data_02f70fc3ea62f2ffa0c661a8fc72564f
#
_entry.id   02f70fc3ea62f2ffa0c661a8fc72564f
#
_cell.length_a   1.000
_cell.length_b   1.000
_cell.length_c   1.000
_cell.angle_alpha   90.00
_cell.angle_beta   90.00
_cell.angle_gamma   90.00
#
_symmetry.space_group_name_H-M   'P 1'
#
loop_
_entity.id
_entity.type
_entity.pdbx_description
1 polymer ?
#
loop_
_entity_poly.entity_id
_entity_poly.type
_entity_poly.pdbx_seq_one_letter_code
_entity_poly.pdbx_strand_id
1 'polypeptide(L)'
;LHYPLRRQRQMCIRDRFSLKTAENSYLTAKAQLSQAEAQEISARNNLSYTEVKSPSDGVVGALPYRAGALVSANMPYPLTTVSDNSDMYVYFSMTENQLLALTRQYGDMDEALKNMPEVELRLNDNSVYNKKGVIESISGVIDRQTGTVVARVVFPNESRLLHSGASGTVVVPSIYKDCIAIPQTATVKMQDKTIVYKVVDGKAVSTLITVAENNDGREYVVLDGLKAGDEIVSEGAGLVREGTQVK
;
A
#
# COMPACT_ATOMS: atom_id res chain seq x y z
N LEU A 1 -14.93 38.44 -82.42
CA LEU A 1 -15.60 37.45 -81.50
C LEU A 1 -14.72 37.00 -80.30
N HIS A 2 -13.50 37.58 -80.03
CA HIS A 2 -12.64 37.16 -78.89
C HIS A 2 -12.56 38.14 -77.73
N TYR A 3 -13.21 39.29 -77.76
CA TYR A 3 -13.11 40.35 -76.76
C TYR A 3 -13.86 40.07 -75.44
N PRO A 4 -15.03 39.45 -75.43
CA PRO A 4 -15.74 39.16 -74.18
C PRO A 4 -15.11 38.06 -73.32
N LEU A 5 -14.55 37.03 -73.89
CA LEU A 5 -13.89 35.91 -73.18
C LEU A 5 -12.62 36.35 -72.45
N ARG A 6 -11.90 37.35 -72.95
CA ARG A 6 -10.68 37.91 -72.34
C ARG A 6 -11.04 38.73 -71.09
N ARG A 7 -12.13 39.48 -71.09
CA ARG A 7 -12.66 40.21 -69.92
C ARG A 7 -13.16 39.27 -68.87
N GLN A 8 -13.87 38.22 -69.21
CA GLN A 8 -14.32 37.22 -68.24
C GLN A 8 -13.16 36.48 -67.53
N ARG A 9 -12.10 36.10 -68.29
CA ARG A 9 -10.89 35.53 -67.71
C ARG A 9 -10.18 36.49 -66.78
N GLN A 10 -10.05 37.74 -67.09
CA GLN A 10 -9.41 38.76 -66.23
C GLN A 10 -10.24 39.06 -65.02
N MET A 11 -11.58 39.00 -65.08
CA MET A 11 -12.48 39.18 -64.00
C MET A 11 -12.38 37.99 -62.99
N CYS A 12 -12.38 36.73 -63.46
CA CYS A 12 -12.18 35.53 -62.64
C CYS A 12 -10.80 35.49 -61.97
N ILE A 13 -9.74 35.97 -62.60
CA ILE A 13 -8.39 36.02 -62.01
C ILE A 13 -8.36 37.06 -60.88
N ARG A 14 -8.97 38.24 -61.09
CA ARG A 14 -9.03 39.31 -60.10
C ARG A 14 -9.85 38.89 -58.89
N ASP A 15 -10.98 38.21 -59.09
CA ASP A 15 -11.82 37.73 -58.00
C ASP A 15 -11.12 36.62 -57.16
N ARG A 16 -10.40 35.72 -57.78
CA ARG A 16 -9.57 34.75 -57.10
C ARG A 16 -8.42 35.39 -56.33
N PHE A 17 -7.81 36.44 -56.85
CA PHE A 17 -6.77 37.17 -56.15
C PHE A 17 -7.32 37.93 -54.94
N SER A 18 -8.46 38.60 -55.09
CA SER A 18 -9.10 39.30 -53.96
C SER A 18 -9.56 38.34 -52.87
N LEU A 19 -10.12 37.17 -53.24
CA LEU A 19 -10.48 36.12 -52.29
C LEU A 19 -9.25 35.62 -51.51
N LYS A 20 -8.16 35.33 -52.24
CA LYS A 20 -6.93 34.84 -51.59
C LYS A 20 -6.27 35.89 -50.72
N THR A 21 -6.38 37.17 -51.09
CA THR A 21 -5.89 38.27 -50.24
C THR A 21 -6.73 38.40 -48.98
N ALA A 22 -8.06 38.27 -49.08
CA ALA A 22 -8.95 38.28 -47.90
C ALA A 22 -8.70 37.07 -46.99
N GLU A 23 -8.50 35.88 -47.56
CA GLU A 23 -8.14 34.66 -46.82
C GLU A 23 -6.81 34.81 -46.07
N ASN A 24 -5.77 35.35 -46.75
CA ASN A 24 -4.49 35.63 -46.12
C ASN A 24 -4.61 36.67 -45.00
N SER A 25 -5.43 37.71 -45.18
CA SER A 25 -5.70 38.70 -44.12
C SER A 25 -6.39 38.08 -42.92
N TYR A 26 -7.37 37.19 -43.14
CA TYR A 26 -8.04 36.43 -42.09
C TYR A 26 -7.05 35.51 -41.35
N LEU A 27 -6.23 34.75 -42.07
CA LEU A 27 -5.22 33.89 -41.47
C LEU A 27 -4.20 34.68 -40.65
N THR A 28 -3.78 35.84 -41.13
CA THR A 28 -2.86 36.73 -40.41
C THR A 28 -3.51 37.26 -39.13
N ALA A 29 -4.76 37.73 -39.21
CA ALA A 29 -5.49 38.21 -38.04
C ALA A 29 -5.71 37.08 -37.01
N LYS A 30 -6.01 35.86 -37.49
CA LYS A 30 -6.16 34.68 -36.62
C LYS A 30 -4.83 34.29 -35.94
N ALA A 31 -3.71 34.37 -36.67
CA ALA A 31 -2.39 34.13 -36.09
C ALA A 31 -2.02 35.18 -35.03
N GLN A 32 -2.35 36.46 -35.29
CA GLN A 32 -2.16 37.54 -34.31
C GLN A 32 -3.00 37.34 -33.05
N LEU A 33 -4.26 36.89 -33.19
CA LEU A 33 -5.12 36.56 -32.06
C LEU A 33 -4.49 35.45 -31.23
N SER A 34 -4.10 34.34 -31.85
CA SER A 34 -3.45 33.21 -31.14
C SER A 34 -2.14 33.63 -30.45
N GLN A 35 -1.38 34.54 -31.06
CA GLN A 35 -0.18 35.09 -30.42
C GLN A 35 -0.51 35.92 -29.19
N ALA A 36 -1.53 36.79 -29.29
CA ALA A 36 -1.98 37.59 -28.14
C ALA A 36 -2.52 36.72 -27.00
N GLU A 37 -3.30 35.68 -27.30
CA GLU A 37 -3.79 34.69 -26.34
C GLU A 37 -2.63 33.95 -25.65
N ALA A 38 -1.61 33.54 -26.40
CA ALA A 38 -0.43 32.91 -25.83
C ALA A 38 0.35 33.85 -24.88
N GLN A 39 0.44 35.14 -25.25
CA GLN A 39 1.06 36.18 -24.39
C GLN A 39 0.26 36.39 -23.11
N GLU A 40 -1.08 36.44 -23.21
CA GLU A 40 -1.96 36.55 -22.04
C GLU A 40 -1.77 35.36 -21.09
N ILE A 41 -1.78 34.14 -21.62
CA ILE A 41 -1.56 32.93 -20.82
C ILE A 41 -0.20 32.98 -20.13
N SER A 42 0.86 33.37 -20.84
CA SER A 42 2.19 33.52 -20.28
C SER A 42 2.25 34.55 -19.15
N ALA A 43 1.63 35.72 -19.35
CA ALA A 43 1.57 36.76 -18.33
C ALA A 43 0.73 36.31 -17.11
N ARG A 44 -0.38 35.62 -17.34
CA ARG A 44 -1.22 35.04 -16.27
C ARG A 44 -0.47 33.98 -15.46
N ASN A 45 0.30 33.11 -16.13
CA ASN A 45 1.14 32.12 -15.44
C ASN A 45 2.22 32.81 -14.60
N ASN A 46 2.87 33.84 -15.11
CA ASN A 46 3.85 34.62 -14.35
C ASN A 46 3.22 35.28 -13.11
N LEU A 47 2.01 35.80 -13.24
CA LEU A 47 1.27 36.37 -12.12
C LEU A 47 0.89 35.30 -11.09
N SER A 48 0.54 34.10 -11.54
CA SER A 48 0.17 33.01 -10.62
C SER A 48 1.31 32.59 -9.69
N TYR A 49 2.57 32.74 -10.10
CA TYR A 49 3.73 32.46 -9.26
C TYR A 49 3.94 33.48 -8.12
N THR A 50 3.28 34.63 -8.17
CA THR A 50 3.35 35.62 -7.08
C THR A 50 2.47 35.25 -5.90
N GLU A 51 1.48 34.35 -6.10
CA GLU A 51 0.60 33.83 -5.06
C GLU A 51 0.74 32.32 -4.97
N VAL A 52 1.51 31.83 -4.00
CA VAL A 52 1.75 30.40 -3.80
C VAL A 52 0.59 29.79 -3.05
N LYS A 53 -0.14 28.88 -3.69
CA LYS A 53 -1.26 28.14 -3.12
C LYS A 53 -0.89 26.68 -2.95
N SER A 54 -1.47 26.03 -1.93
CA SER A 54 -1.36 24.58 -1.77
C SER A 54 -2.09 23.87 -2.90
N PRO A 55 -1.49 22.85 -3.55
CA PRO A 55 -2.15 22.04 -4.58
C PRO A 55 -3.17 21.06 -3.99
N SER A 56 -3.11 20.76 -2.70
CA SER A 56 -3.99 19.83 -2.00
C SER A 56 -4.35 20.33 -0.61
N ASP A 57 -5.45 19.84 -0.08
CA ASP A 57 -5.82 20.03 1.32
C ASP A 57 -4.91 19.18 2.20
N GLY A 58 -4.56 19.68 3.38
CA GLY A 58 -3.68 18.93 4.27
C GLY A 58 -3.10 19.76 5.40
N VAL A 59 -2.14 19.18 6.10
CA VAL A 59 -1.41 19.81 7.20
C VAL A 59 -0.10 20.38 6.66
N VAL A 60 0.09 21.68 6.89
CA VAL A 60 1.32 22.38 6.51
C VAL A 60 2.44 21.98 7.48
N GLY A 61 3.57 21.57 6.94
CA GLY A 61 4.77 21.21 7.70
C GLY A 61 5.56 22.42 8.18
N ALA A 62 6.85 22.24 8.38
CA ALA A 62 7.74 23.32 8.79
C ALA A 62 7.86 24.41 7.70
N LEU A 63 7.91 25.65 8.14
CA LEU A 63 8.17 26.83 7.30
C LEU A 63 9.60 27.33 7.54
N PRO A 64 10.60 26.84 6.77
CA PRO A 64 12.00 27.19 6.96
C PRO A 64 12.32 28.66 6.62
N TYR A 65 11.49 29.27 5.77
CA TYR A 65 11.69 30.64 5.29
C TYR A 65 10.77 31.61 6.03
N ARG A 66 11.33 32.77 6.40
CA ARG A 66 10.57 33.86 7.04
C ARG A 66 10.20 34.92 6.01
N ALA A 67 9.24 35.75 6.35
CA ALA A 67 8.88 36.91 5.53
C ALA A 67 10.10 37.79 5.26
N GLY A 68 10.29 38.16 3.99
CA GLY A 68 11.48 38.89 3.52
C GLY A 68 12.63 38.00 3.01
N ALA A 69 12.55 36.68 3.13
CA ALA A 69 13.53 35.80 2.52
C ALA A 69 13.37 35.77 0.99
N LEU A 70 14.51 35.77 0.28
CA LEU A 70 14.50 35.59 -1.18
C LEU A 70 14.21 34.14 -1.51
N VAL A 71 13.19 33.91 -2.32
CA VAL A 71 12.79 32.57 -2.78
C VAL A 71 12.86 32.48 -4.31
N SER A 72 13.27 31.36 -4.83
CA SER A 72 13.39 31.08 -6.26
C SER A 72 13.11 29.62 -6.58
N ALA A 73 12.83 29.30 -7.85
CA ALA A 73 12.57 27.93 -8.29
C ALA A 73 13.77 26.96 -8.10
N ASN A 74 14.99 27.49 -7.98
CA ASN A 74 16.23 26.69 -7.88
C ASN A 74 16.71 26.50 -6.44
N MET A 75 15.84 26.70 -5.45
CA MET A 75 16.22 26.48 -4.05
C MET A 75 16.35 24.99 -3.73
N PRO A 76 17.32 24.62 -2.86
CA PRO A 76 17.56 23.22 -2.49
C PRO A 76 16.43 22.63 -1.62
N TYR A 77 15.67 23.49 -0.93
CA TYR A 77 14.57 23.07 -0.06
C TYR A 77 13.25 23.72 -0.50
N PRO A 78 12.13 22.98 -0.39
CA PRO A 78 10.81 23.53 -0.68
C PRO A 78 10.42 24.61 0.33
N LEU A 79 9.48 25.49 -0.07
CA LEU A 79 8.92 26.51 0.83
C LEU A 79 8.27 25.87 2.07
N THR A 80 7.52 24.83 1.85
CA THR A 80 6.90 23.97 2.86
C THR A 80 6.46 22.66 2.20
N THR A 81 6.11 21.69 3.01
CA THR A 81 5.45 20.46 2.59
C THR A 81 4.03 20.45 3.13
N VAL A 82 3.07 20.02 2.31
CA VAL A 82 1.69 19.79 2.73
C VAL A 82 1.45 18.29 2.69
N SER A 83 1.03 17.73 3.83
CA SER A 83 0.73 16.30 3.94
C SER A 83 -0.77 16.12 4.11
N ASP A 84 -1.37 15.36 3.21
CA ASP A 84 -2.72 14.84 3.41
C ASP A 84 -2.62 13.62 4.33
N ASN A 85 -3.20 13.75 5.51
CA ASN A 85 -3.20 12.71 6.54
C ASN A 85 -4.61 12.13 6.75
N SER A 86 -5.49 12.20 5.75
CA SER A 86 -6.85 11.63 5.82
C SER A 86 -6.79 10.10 5.86
N ASP A 87 -6.02 9.52 4.95
CA ASP A 87 -5.73 8.10 4.90
C ASP A 87 -4.21 7.88 5.01
N MET A 88 -3.82 6.95 5.86
CA MET A 88 -2.41 6.67 6.10
C MET A 88 -1.99 5.38 5.42
N TYR A 89 -0.97 5.49 4.59
CA TYR A 89 -0.35 4.36 3.92
C TYR A 89 0.78 3.80 4.78
N VAL A 90 0.62 2.56 5.21
CA VAL A 90 1.65 1.85 5.97
C VAL A 90 2.30 0.81 5.06
N TYR A 91 3.61 0.88 4.93
CA TYR A 91 4.40 -0.06 4.15
C TYR A 91 5.09 -1.04 5.10
N PHE A 92 4.91 -2.32 4.87
CA PHE A 92 5.62 -3.35 5.61
C PHE A 92 6.18 -4.40 4.65
N SER A 93 7.25 -5.07 5.08
CA SER A 93 7.88 -6.12 4.29
C SER A 93 7.48 -7.49 4.80
N MET A 94 7.15 -8.39 3.89
CA MET A 94 6.94 -9.80 4.15
C MET A 94 7.96 -10.64 3.38
N THR A 95 8.30 -11.81 3.89
CA THR A 95 9.22 -12.72 3.22
C THR A 95 8.56 -13.41 2.03
N GLU A 96 9.37 -13.86 1.07
CA GLU A 96 8.90 -14.66 -0.07
C GLU A 96 8.11 -15.90 0.38
N ASN A 97 8.56 -16.57 1.45
CA ASN A 97 7.86 -17.75 1.98
C ASN A 97 6.45 -17.41 2.48
N GLN A 98 6.28 -16.26 3.16
CA GLN A 98 4.97 -15.79 3.60
C GLN A 98 4.08 -15.47 2.40
N LEU A 99 4.62 -14.83 1.37
CA LEU A 99 3.90 -14.54 0.14
C LEU A 99 3.43 -15.82 -0.55
N LEU A 100 4.32 -16.82 -0.68
CA LEU A 100 3.98 -18.12 -1.27
C LEU A 100 2.92 -18.85 -0.47
N ALA A 101 2.99 -18.80 0.87
CA ALA A 101 1.97 -19.39 1.73
C ALA A 101 0.60 -18.74 1.51
N LEU A 102 0.55 -17.40 1.40
CA LEU A 102 -0.67 -16.65 1.09
C LEU A 102 -1.24 -17.02 -0.29
N THR A 103 -0.38 -17.06 -1.31
CA THR A 103 -0.80 -17.43 -2.67
C THR A 103 -1.33 -18.86 -2.73
N ARG A 104 -0.73 -19.81 -2.00
CA ARG A 104 -1.22 -21.19 -1.93
C ARG A 104 -2.55 -21.30 -1.17
N GLN A 105 -2.78 -20.44 -0.18
CA GLN A 105 -4.01 -20.47 0.61
C GLN A 105 -5.20 -19.84 -0.13
N TYR A 106 -4.98 -18.77 -0.88
CA TYR A 106 -6.04 -17.99 -1.51
C TYR A 106 -6.12 -18.13 -3.05
N GLY A 107 -5.15 -18.80 -3.68
CA GLY A 107 -5.08 -19.02 -5.12
C GLY A 107 -4.32 -17.93 -5.84
N ASP A 108 -5.01 -16.93 -6.37
CA ASP A 108 -4.38 -15.79 -7.07
C ASP A 108 -4.16 -14.60 -6.10
N MET A 109 -3.21 -13.74 -6.46
CA MET A 109 -2.86 -12.56 -5.66
C MET A 109 -4.05 -11.59 -5.51
N ASP A 110 -4.82 -11.40 -6.57
CA ASP A 110 -6.00 -10.54 -6.56
C ASP A 110 -7.13 -11.09 -5.68
N GLU A 111 -7.27 -12.41 -5.63
CA GLU A 111 -8.19 -13.10 -4.74
C GLU A 111 -7.70 -13.06 -3.29
N ALA A 112 -6.40 -13.21 -3.09
CA ALA A 112 -5.78 -13.08 -1.78
C ALA A 112 -6.04 -11.70 -1.18
N LEU A 113 -5.82 -10.62 -1.94
CA LEU A 113 -6.06 -9.24 -1.49
C LEU A 113 -7.52 -8.99 -1.07
N LYS A 114 -8.49 -9.60 -1.77
CA LYS A 114 -9.92 -9.46 -1.46
C LYS A 114 -10.36 -10.25 -0.24
N ASN A 115 -9.73 -11.40 -0.01
CA ASN A 115 -10.10 -12.35 1.03
C ASN A 115 -9.23 -12.24 2.29
N MET A 116 -8.17 -11.41 2.25
CA MET A 116 -7.33 -11.16 3.42
C MET A 116 -8.13 -10.49 4.52
N PRO A 117 -7.92 -10.91 5.77
CA PRO A 117 -8.53 -10.24 6.91
C PRO A 117 -7.97 -8.82 7.06
N GLU A 118 -8.78 -7.97 7.67
CA GLU A 118 -8.32 -6.65 8.09
C GLU A 118 -7.15 -6.77 9.07
N VAL A 119 -6.18 -5.89 8.93
CA VAL A 119 -4.97 -5.88 9.75
C VAL A 119 -5.06 -4.84 10.87
N GLU A 120 -4.36 -5.10 11.95
CA GLU A 120 -4.25 -4.19 13.08
C GLU A 120 -2.91 -3.47 13.09
N LEU A 121 -2.91 -2.22 13.50
CA LEU A 121 -1.69 -1.44 13.68
C LEU A 121 -1.40 -1.26 15.16
N ARG A 122 -0.25 -1.74 15.59
CA ARG A 122 0.29 -1.49 16.92
C ARG A 122 1.28 -0.33 16.85
N LEU A 123 1.02 0.71 17.62
CA LEU A 123 1.85 1.89 17.69
C LEU A 123 3.12 1.65 18.54
N ASN A 124 4.05 2.56 18.50
CA ASN A 124 5.32 2.43 19.25
C ASN A 124 5.16 2.43 20.77
N ASP A 125 4.06 2.92 21.28
CA ASP A 125 3.69 2.86 22.70
C ASP A 125 3.03 1.53 23.10
N ASN A 126 3.01 0.54 22.20
CA ASN A 126 2.31 -0.75 22.28
C ASN A 126 0.78 -0.66 22.33
N SER A 127 0.19 0.50 22.18
CA SER A 127 -1.25 0.63 22.01
C SER A 127 -1.68 0.11 20.62
N VAL A 128 -2.88 -0.45 20.55
CA VAL A 128 -3.49 -0.88 19.28
C VAL A 128 -4.30 0.28 18.73
N TYR A 129 -4.07 0.61 17.47
CA TYR A 129 -4.85 1.63 16.78
C TYR A 129 -6.32 1.17 16.66
N ASN A 130 -7.25 2.07 16.91
CA ASN A 130 -8.68 1.75 17.04
C ASN A 130 -9.39 1.44 15.70
N LYS A 131 -8.75 1.72 14.58
CA LYS A 131 -9.27 1.40 13.24
C LYS A 131 -8.41 0.30 12.62
N LYS A 132 -9.05 -0.56 11.88
CA LYS A 132 -8.38 -1.62 11.14
C LYS A 132 -7.98 -1.13 9.76
N GLY A 133 -6.91 -1.70 9.23
CA GLY A 133 -6.40 -1.41 7.90
C GLY A 133 -6.73 -2.50 6.90
N VAL A 134 -6.79 -2.12 5.64
CA VAL A 134 -6.98 -3.03 4.51
C VAL A 134 -5.71 -3.06 3.67
N ILE A 135 -5.25 -4.26 3.34
CA ILE A 135 -4.11 -4.43 2.43
C ILE A 135 -4.58 -4.07 1.02
N GLU A 136 -4.06 -2.98 0.49
CA GLU A 136 -4.46 -2.46 -0.82
C GLU A 136 -3.65 -3.08 -1.95
N SER A 137 -2.35 -3.26 -1.72
CA SER A 137 -1.47 -3.82 -2.74
C SER A 137 -0.26 -4.52 -2.15
N ILE A 138 0.23 -5.50 -2.89
CA ILE A 138 1.49 -6.20 -2.63
C ILE A 138 2.36 -6.03 -3.86
N SER A 139 3.62 -5.65 -3.67
CA SER A 139 4.57 -5.49 -4.80
C SER A 139 4.75 -6.80 -5.54
N GLY A 140 4.67 -6.77 -6.86
CA GLY A 140 4.99 -7.92 -7.72
C GLY A 140 6.50 -8.19 -7.88
N VAL A 141 7.36 -7.41 -7.20
CA VAL A 141 8.82 -7.53 -7.31
C VAL A 141 9.41 -7.84 -5.95
N ILE A 142 10.22 -8.89 -5.90
CA ILE A 142 10.97 -9.29 -4.70
C ILE A 142 12.28 -8.50 -4.68
N ASP A 143 12.59 -7.86 -3.58
CA ASP A 143 13.90 -7.26 -3.35
C ASP A 143 14.94 -8.37 -3.22
N ARG A 144 15.91 -8.38 -4.14
CA ARG A 144 16.94 -9.42 -4.20
C ARG A 144 17.94 -9.39 -3.05
N GLN A 145 18.09 -8.26 -2.36
CA GLN A 145 19.04 -8.13 -1.26
C GLN A 145 18.43 -8.66 0.04
N THR A 146 17.14 -8.47 0.24
CA THR A 146 16.44 -8.84 1.47
C THR A 146 15.57 -10.08 1.34
N GLY A 147 15.24 -10.52 0.12
CA GLY A 147 14.29 -11.61 -0.13
C GLY A 147 12.87 -11.28 0.32
N THR A 148 12.51 -10.00 0.35
CA THR A 148 11.22 -9.54 0.85
C THR A 148 10.40 -8.83 -0.22
N VAL A 149 9.10 -8.78 0.00
CA VAL A 149 8.12 -8.07 -0.81
C VAL A 149 7.47 -6.99 0.03
N VAL A 150 7.26 -5.83 -0.54
CA VAL A 150 6.61 -4.72 0.16
C VAL A 150 5.11 -4.79 -0.05
N ALA A 151 4.37 -4.77 1.04
CA ALA A 151 2.92 -4.64 1.04
C ALA A 151 2.51 -3.24 1.54
N ARG A 152 1.42 -2.70 0.99
CA ARG A 152 0.84 -1.43 1.36
C ARG A 152 -0.54 -1.65 1.98
N VAL A 153 -0.72 -1.08 3.16
CA VAL A 153 -1.97 -1.08 3.91
C VAL A 153 -2.50 0.33 4.03
N VAL A 154 -3.79 0.50 3.90
CA VAL A 154 -4.48 1.77 4.11
C VAL A 154 -5.18 1.74 5.46
N PHE A 155 -4.92 2.74 6.28
CA PHE A 155 -5.61 2.96 7.56
C PHE A 155 -6.35 4.30 7.51
N PRO A 156 -7.66 4.33 7.78
CA PRO A 156 -8.40 5.58 7.94
C PRO A 156 -7.87 6.36 9.13
N ASN A 157 -7.59 7.65 8.98
CA ASN A 157 -7.00 8.49 10.03
C ASN A 157 -7.86 9.72 10.36
N GLU A 158 -9.15 9.50 10.59
CA GLU A 158 -10.11 10.55 10.93
C GLU A 158 -9.68 11.35 12.16
N SER A 159 -9.07 10.70 13.14
CA SER A 159 -8.57 11.32 14.37
C SER A 159 -7.27 12.11 14.19
N ARG A 160 -6.61 12.00 13.03
CA ARG A 160 -5.31 12.59 12.72
C ARG A 160 -4.21 12.21 13.73
N LEU A 161 -4.35 11.05 14.38
CA LEU A 161 -3.39 10.52 15.34
C LEU A 161 -2.11 10.03 14.64
N LEU A 162 -2.28 9.44 13.46
CA LEU A 162 -1.16 8.94 12.67
C LEU A 162 -0.53 10.08 11.89
N HIS A 163 0.81 10.12 11.90
CA HIS A 163 1.59 11.13 11.18
C HIS A 163 2.53 10.46 10.19
N SER A 164 2.75 11.13 9.06
CA SER A 164 3.72 10.66 8.06
C SER A 164 5.13 10.62 8.68
N GLY A 165 5.85 9.52 8.41
CA GLY A 165 7.18 9.26 8.98
C GLY A 165 7.16 8.55 10.33
N ALA A 166 5.99 8.30 10.93
CA ALA A 166 5.87 7.45 12.10
C ALA A 166 6.14 5.97 11.75
N SER A 167 6.56 5.18 12.73
CA SER A 167 6.73 3.74 12.60
C SER A 167 5.79 2.99 13.55
N GLY A 168 5.50 1.74 13.22
CA GLY A 168 4.64 0.87 14.01
C GLY A 168 4.79 -0.58 13.57
N THR A 169 4.01 -1.46 14.17
CA THR A 169 3.98 -2.89 13.85
C THR A 169 2.62 -3.25 13.27
N VAL A 170 2.60 -3.77 12.06
CA VAL A 170 1.39 -4.32 11.44
C VAL A 170 1.21 -5.75 11.92
N VAL A 171 0.03 -6.03 12.49
CA VAL A 171 -0.37 -7.38 12.92
C VAL A 171 -1.34 -7.93 11.90
N VAL A 172 -0.90 -8.95 11.17
CA VAL A 172 -1.72 -9.66 10.19
C VAL A 172 -2.31 -10.89 10.87
N PRO A 173 -3.63 -10.95 11.12
CA PRO A 173 -4.24 -12.12 11.73
C PRO A 173 -4.24 -13.30 10.77
N SER A 174 -3.85 -14.47 11.26
CA SER A 174 -3.94 -15.73 10.52
C SER A 174 -5.13 -16.52 11.03
N ILE A 175 -6.04 -16.88 10.14
CA ILE A 175 -7.23 -17.65 10.48
C ILE A 175 -7.01 -19.10 10.07
N TYR A 176 -6.99 -19.98 11.06
CA TYR A 176 -6.97 -21.42 10.82
C TYR A 176 -8.37 -21.98 11.13
N LYS A 177 -8.92 -22.72 10.16
CA LYS A 177 -10.25 -23.38 10.31
C LYS A 177 -10.02 -24.83 10.73
N ASP A 178 -10.92 -25.35 11.57
CA ASP A 178 -10.94 -26.76 12.01
C ASP A 178 -9.60 -27.23 12.59
N CYS A 179 -8.94 -26.39 13.39
CA CYS A 179 -7.68 -26.69 14.05
C CYS A 179 -7.84 -26.86 15.57
N ILE A 180 -6.89 -27.54 16.19
CA ILE A 180 -6.80 -27.73 17.62
C ILE A 180 -5.78 -26.76 18.17
N ALA A 181 -6.17 -25.93 19.14
CA ALA A 181 -5.25 -25.07 19.88
C ALA A 181 -4.85 -25.74 21.20
N ILE A 182 -3.57 -25.78 21.49
CA ILE A 182 -3.03 -26.33 22.75
C ILE A 182 -2.06 -25.33 23.39
N PRO A 183 -1.99 -25.26 24.73
CA PRO A 183 -1.01 -24.43 25.42
C PRO A 183 0.42 -24.85 25.06
N GLN A 184 1.33 -23.88 24.89
CA GLN A 184 2.74 -24.18 24.64
C GLN A 184 3.37 -25.02 25.77
N THR A 185 2.88 -24.85 27.01
CA THR A 185 3.32 -25.61 28.19
C THR A 185 3.05 -27.12 28.07
N ALA A 186 2.07 -27.51 27.24
CA ALA A 186 1.74 -28.91 26.96
C ALA A 186 2.71 -29.56 25.94
N THR A 187 3.62 -28.79 25.37
CA THR A 187 4.52 -29.26 24.30
C THR A 187 5.95 -29.36 24.77
N VAL A 188 6.68 -30.31 24.19
CA VAL A 188 8.13 -30.45 24.39
C VAL A 188 8.82 -30.38 23.02
N LYS A 189 9.78 -29.47 22.89
CA LYS A 189 10.61 -29.38 21.68
C LYS A 189 11.82 -30.30 21.83
N MET A 190 11.94 -31.23 20.92
CA MET A 190 13.10 -32.11 20.79
C MET A 190 13.76 -31.89 19.42
N GLN A 191 14.85 -31.12 19.40
CA GLN A 191 15.49 -30.68 18.15
C GLN A 191 14.47 -29.93 17.26
N ASP A 192 14.21 -30.42 16.06
CA ASP A 192 13.26 -29.80 15.10
C ASP A 192 11.83 -30.33 15.22
N LYS A 193 11.57 -31.20 16.23
CA LYS A 193 10.27 -31.86 16.41
C LYS A 193 9.56 -31.35 17.64
N THR A 194 8.26 -31.08 17.50
CA THR A 194 7.40 -30.77 18.62
C THR A 194 6.58 -32.01 18.97
N ILE A 195 6.63 -32.42 20.22
CA ILE A 195 5.89 -33.57 20.73
C ILE A 195 4.93 -33.14 21.84
N VAL A 196 3.85 -33.89 21.96
CA VAL A 196 2.87 -33.81 23.04
C VAL A 196 2.72 -35.18 23.64
N TYR A 197 2.50 -35.26 24.95
CA TYR A 197 2.15 -36.51 25.65
C TYR A 197 0.63 -36.68 25.69
N LYS A 198 0.12 -37.65 24.92
CA LYS A 198 -1.27 -38.11 25.04
C LYS A 198 -1.43 -39.04 26.23
N VAL A 199 -2.56 -38.96 26.87
CA VAL A 199 -2.93 -39.90 27.93
C VAL A 199 -3.75 -41.04 27.32
N VAL A 200 -3.16 -42.24 27.27
CA VAL A 200 -3.84 -43.45 26.82
C VAL A 200 -3.78 -44.49 27.93
N ASP A 201 -4.92 -44.96 28.40
CA ASP A 201 -5.04 -45.89 29.53
C ASP A 201 -4.28 -45.43 30.78
N GLY A 202 -4.31 -44.12 31.07
CA GLY A 202 -3.64 -43.53 32.25
C GLY A 202 -2.11 -43.42 32.10
N LYS A 203 -1.55 -43.66 30.94
CA LYS A 203 -0.10 -43.59 30.64
C LYS A 203 0.19 -42.53 29.60
N ALA A 204 1.30 -41.82 29.74
CA ALA A 204 1.78 -40.85 28.80
C ALA A 204 2.39 -41.52 27.57
N VAL A 205 1.89 -41.21 26.40
CA VAL A 205 2.40 -41.66 25.11
C VAL A 205 2.89 -40.48 24.30
N SER A 206 4.15 -40.47 23.89
CA SER A 206 4.72 -39.41 23.10
C SER A 206 4.14 -39.41 21.68
N THR A 207 3.58 -38.28 21.25
CA THR A 207 3.00 -38.11 19.92
C THR A 207 3.65 -36.93 19.22
N LEU A 208 4.14 -37.14 18.02
CA LEU A 208 4.68 -36.09 17.19
C LEU A 208 3.53 -35.24 16.65
N ILE A 209 3.65 -33.94 16.76
CA ILE A 209 2.69 -33.00 16.21
C ILE A 209 3.32 -32.02 15.23
N THR A 210 2.56 -31.61 14.23
CA THR A 210 2.91 -30.52 13.35
C THR A 210 2.15 -29.27 13.80
N VAL A 211 2.89 -28.21 14.12
CA VAL A 211 2.32 -26.95 14.58
C VAL A 211 2.45 -25.87 13.53
N ALA A 212 1.56 -24.90 13.50
CA ALA A 212 1.66 -23.74 12.65
C ALA A 212 2.89 -22.89 13.05
N GLU A 213 3.57 -22.33 12.05
CA GLU A 213 4.75 -21.48 12.27
C GLU A 213 4.40 -20.19 13.02
N ASN A 214 3.23 -19.62 12.73
CA ASN A 214 2.74 -18.42 13.38
C ASN A 214 1.96 -18.79 14.65
N ASN A 215 2.40 -18.27 15.78
CA ASN A 215 1.73 -18.44 17.07
C ASN A 215 1.77 -17.13 17.88
N ASP A 216 0.88 -17.00 18.84
CA ASP A 216 0.77 -15.83 19.72
C ASP A 216 1.73 -15.85 20.93
N GLY A 217 2.57 -16.88 21.01
CA GLY A 217 3.48 -17.11 22.14
C GLY A 217 2.82 -17.74 23.37
N ARG A 218 1.53 -18.08 23.32
CA ARG A 218 0.78 -18.75 24.40
C ARG A 218 0.27 -20.11 23.98
N GLU A 219 -0.28 -20.20 22.78
CA GLU A 219 -0.89 -21.41 22.25
C GLU A 219 -0.24 -21.80 20.91
N TYR A 220 -0.21 -23.10 20.65
CA TYR A 220 0.14 -23.64 19.34
C TYR A 220 -1.11 -24.13 18.63
N VAL A 221 -1.24 -23.76 17.37
CA VAL A 221 -2.22 -24.34 16.47
C VAL A 221 -1.65 -25.62 15.90
N VAL A 222 -2.27 -26.75 16.22
CA VAL A 222 -1.87 -28.07 15.74
C VAL A 222 -2.54 -28.34 14.40
N LEU A 223 -1.71 -28.57 13.38
CA LEU A 223 -2.15 -28.89 12.02
C LEU A 223 -2.33 -30.41 11.82
N ASP A 224 -1.50 -31.22 12.49
CA ASP A 224 -1.55 -32.67 12.40
C ASP A 224 -0.98 -33.34 13.68
N GLY A 225 -1.41 -34.58 13.95
CA GLY A 225 -0.94 -35.39 15.07
C GLY A 225 -1.88 -35.51 16.26
N LEU A 226 -2.91 -34.64 16.37
CA LEU A 226 -3.94 -34.71 17.41
C LEU A 226 -5.33 -34.82 16.81
N LYS A 227 -6.24 -35.43 17.56
CA LYS A 227 -7.68 -35.49 17.23
C LYS A 227 -8.50 -34.83 18.32
N ALA A 228 -9.63 -34.28 17.94
CA ALA A 228 -10.58 -33.72 18.90
C ALA A 228 -11.04 -34.84 19.85
N GLY A 229 -10.90 -34.58 21.17
CA GLY A 229 -11.19 -35.56 22.24
C GLY A 229 -9.96 -36.30 22.76
N ASP A 230 -8.78 -36.10 22.22
CA ASP A 230 -7.55 -36.64 22.78
C ASP A 230 -7.23 -35.91 24.11
N GLU A 231 -6.94 -36.68 25.17
CA GLU A 231 -6.46 -36.14 26.44
C GLU A 231 -4.95 -35.93 26.36
N ILE A 232 -4.47 -34.74 26.76
CA ILE A 232 -3.07 -34.38 26.75
C ILE A 232 -2.59 -33.88 28.10
N VAL A 233 -1.30 -34.02 28.38
CA VAL A 233 -0.66 -33.43 29.53
C VAL A 233 -0.52 -31.92 29.32
N SER A 234 -1.28 -31.10 30.04
CA SER A 234 -1.34 -29.64 29.88
C SER A 234 -0.16 -28.91 30.53
N GLU A 235 0.31 -29.44 31.70
CA GLU A 235 1.41 -28.83 32.46
C GLU A 235 2.43 -29.90 32.85
N GLY A 236 3.71 -29.49 32.92
CA GLY A 236 4.77 -30.40 33.31
C GLY A 236 5.21 -31.39 32.23
N ALA A 237 4.81 -31.19 30.98
CA ALA A 237 5.17 -32.09 29.87
C ALA A 237 6.68 -32.35 29.75
N GLY A 238 7.53 -31.37 30.08
CA GLY A 238 9.00 -31.53 30.09
C GLY A 238 9.55 -32.50 31.16
N LEU A 239 8.76 -32.85 32.18
CA LEU A 239 9.14 -33.77 33.26
C LEU A 239 8.61 -35.20 33.01
N VAL A 240 7.65 -35.34 32.11
CA VAL A 240 7.01 -36.61 31.78
C VAL A 240 7.88 -37.42 30.82
N ARG A 241 7.98 -38.71 31.04
CA ARG A 241 8.62 -39.67 30.13
C ARG A 241 7.58 -40.64 29.58
N GLU A 242 7.89 -41.23 28.42
CA GLU A 242 7.02 -42.23 27.84
C GLU A 242 6.71 -43.37 28.79
N GLY A 243 5.44 -43.73 28.94
CA GLY A 243 4.95 -44.75 29.87
C GLY A 243 4.73 -44.28 31.32
N THR A 244 5.01 -43.01 31.65
CA THR A 244 4.74 -42.49 32.99
C THR A 244 3.22 -42.46 33.25
N GLN A 245 2.81 -42.95 34.43
CA GLN A 245 1.41 -42.81 34.88
C GLN A 245 1.12 -41.34 35.17
N VAL A 246 0.14 -40.81 34.47
CA VAL A 246 -0.40 -39.45 34.68
C VAL A 246 -1.82 -39.55 35.19
N LYS A 247 -2.14 -38.66 36.10
CA LYS A 247 -3.42 -38.60 36.80
C LYS A 247 -4.16 -37.33 36.41
#